data_3109ce9c2ff0b3079cf866a288d9a53d
#
_entry.id   3109ce9c2ff0b3079cf866a288d9a53d
#
_cell.length_a   1.000
_cell.length_b   1.000
_cell.length_c   1.000
_cell.angle_alpha   90.00
_cell.angle_beta   90.00
_cell.angle_gamma   90.00
#
_symmetry.space_group_name_H-M   'P 1'
#
loop_
_entity.id
_entity.type
_entity.pdbx_description
1 polymer ?
#
loop_
_entity_poly.entity_id
_entity_poly.type
_entity_poly.pdbx_seq_one_letter_code
_entity_poly.pdbx_strand_id
1 'polypeptide(L)'
;MQDKNKPITLLEISEASKKRVALISKEFTNGFEFVKNYPRSVTFFGSARMNEDEHYYKKARALSSRIVKELHYSVMTGGGPGIMEAANRGAFEASGNSLGLTIDLPHEQLDNQYLTDKVDFHYFFSRKVCLSFSAEAYVYFPGGFGTLDEFLEILTLIQTNKIPKAPIILVGTEFWNAVENLFRETLIKNKTIYEEDLSLYTITDDEDQIMEIIKAAPIRLGLKFNENADKPSNNQKPQNGHNPLGSLFKKIGW
;
A
#
# COMPACT_ATOMS: atom_id res chain seq x y z
N MET A 1 36.39 -19.28 0.93
CA MET A 1 35.34 -19.97 0.16
C MET A 1 34.60 -20.87 1.10
N GLN A 2 33.34 -20.57 1.40
CA GLN A 2 32.52 -21.49 2.18
C GLN A 2 32.15 -22.69 1.30
N ASP A 3 32.35 -23.89 1.83
CA ASP A 3 31.99 -25.13 1.17
C ASP A 3 30.47 -25.20 1.00
N LYS A 4 29.99 -25.03 -0.23
CA LYS A 4 28.56 -24.99 -0.57
C LYS A 4 27.82 -26.33 -0.29
N ASN A 5 28.54 -27.38 0.08
CA ASN A 5 27.99 -28.71 0.33
C ASN A 5 27.89 -29.10 1.81
N LYS A 6 28.27 -28.22 2.73
CA LYS A 6 28.14 -28.52 4.15
C LYS A 6 26.67 -28.35 4.60
N PRO A 7 26.04 -29.36 5.22
CA PRO A 7 24.69 -29.23 5.70
C PRO A 7 24.60 -28.14 6.79
N ILE A 8 23.60 -27.26 6.66
CA ILE A 8 23.35 -26.17 7.60
C ILE A 8 22.85 -26.77 8.92
N THR A 9 23.44 -26.38 10.03
CA THR A 9 23.03 -26.82 11.36
C THR A 9 21.78 -26.08 11.87
N LEU A 10 21.01 -26.68 12.76
CA LEU A 10 19.87 -26.03 13.43
C LEU A 10 20.26 -24.74 14.16
N LEU A 11 21.48 -24.69 14.71
CA LEU A 11 22.00 -23.50 15.38
C LEU A 11 22.20 -22.36 14.39
N GLU A 12 22.84 -22.62 13.24
CA GLU A 12 23.04 -21.62 12.17
C GLU A 12 21.71 -21.11 11.63
N ILE A 13 20.70 -21.98 11.45
CA ILE A 13 19.33 -21.57 11.07
C ILE A 13 18.73 -20.66 12.13
N SER A 14 18.84 -21.02 13.41
CA SER A 14 18.31 -20.24 14.53
C SER A 14 18.94 -18.85 14.60
N GLU A 15 20.25 -18.74 14.47
CA GLU A 15 20.97 -17.46 14.49
C GLU A 15 20.62 -16.59 13.27
N ALA A 16 20.55 -17.18 12.08
CA ALA A 16 20.12 -16.47 10.88
C ALA A 16 18.69 -15.94 11.02
N SER A 17 17.78 -16.73 11.61
CA SER A 17 16.41 -16.31 11.87
C SER A 17 16.34 -15.14 12.86
N LYS A 18 17.09 -15.18 13.95
CA LYS A 18 17.15 -14.07 14.93
C LYS A 18 17.65 -12.77 14.28
N LYS A 19 18.72 -12.84 13.47
CA LYS A 19 19.24 -11.69 12.73
C LYS A 19 18.19 -11.11 11.78
N ARG A 20 17.48 -11.98 11.03
CA ARG A 20 16.42 -11.56 10.13
C ARG A 20 15.27 -10.87 10.87
N VAL A 21 14.79 -11.43 11.97
CA VAL A 21 13.74 -10.81 12.80
C VAL A 21 14.18 -9.44 13.32
N ALA A 22 15.42 -9.30 13.76
CA ALA A 22 15.93 -8.02 14.22
C ALA A 22 15.96 -6.95 13.10
N LEU A 23 16.35 -7.33 11.89
CA LEU A 23 16.30 -6.43 10.72
C LEU A 23 14.88 -6.02 10.36
N ILE A 24 13.94 -6.98 10.33
CA ILE A 24 12.52 -6.72 10.06
C ILE A 24 11.94 -5.77 11.11
N SER A 25 12.22 -6.01 12.38
CA SER A 25 11.77 -5.13 13.47
C SER A 25 12.30 -3.71 13.32
N LYS A 26 13.58 -3.55 12.93
CA LYS A 26 14.19 -2.25 12.66
C LYS A 26 13.52 -1.53 11.50
N GLU A 27 13.22 -2.24 10.41
CA GLU A 27 12.53 -1.64 9.26
C GLU A 27 11.13 -1.15 9.62
N PHE A 28 10.36 -1.94 10.36
CA PHE A 28 9.06 -1.51 10.86
C PHE A 28 9.18 -0.28 11.75
N THR A 29 10.13 -0.26 12.70
CA THR A 29 10.34 0.89 13.56
C THR A 29 10.66 2.15 12.74
N ASN A 30 11.62 2.06 11.83
CA ASN A 30 12.01 3.21 10.99
C ASN A 30 10.87 3.67 10.08
N GLY A 31 10.16 2.72 9.45
CA GLY A 31 9.05 3.02 8.55
C GLY A 31 7.89 3.71 9.26
N PHE A 32 7.47 3.20 10.43
CA PHE A 32 6.40 3.83 11.20
C PHE A 32 6.81 5.18 11.80
N GLU A 33 8.04 5.34 12.26
CA GLU A 33 8.55 6.65 12.71
C GLU A 33 8.58 7.66 11.55
N PHE A 34 8.95 7.23 10.34
CA PHE A 34 8.92 8.07 9.16
C PHE A 34 7.48 8.51 8.82
N VAL A 35 6.55 7.55 8.69
CA VAL A 35 5.14 7.82 8.37
C VAL A 35 4.48 8.74 9.41
N LYS A 36 4.79 8.57 10.67
CA LYS A 36 4.28 9.39 11.79
C LYS A 36 4.58 10.87 11.63
N ASN A 37 5.69 11.23 10.99
CA ASN A 37 6.09 12.64 10.80
C ASN A 37 5.22 13.34 9.73
N TYR A 38 4.44 12.59 8.95
CA TYR A 38 3.64 13.10 7.84
C TYR A 38 2.15 12.71 7.99
N PRO A 39 1.42 13.30 8.99
CA PRO A 39 0.08 12.86 9.38
C PRO A 39 -1.02 13.21 8.37
N ARG A 40 -0.69 13.95 7.32
CA ARG A 40 -1.61 14.28 6.22
C ARG A 40 -0.92 13.95 4.91
N SER A 41 -1.20 12.76 4.40
CA SER A 41 -0.56 12.27 3.17
C SER A 41 -1.53 11.53 2.26
N VAL A 42 -1.21 11.52 0.98
CA VAL A 42 -1.88 10.73 -0.05
C VAL A 42 -0.83 9.85 -0.71
N THR A 43 -1.11 8.54 -0.78
CA THR A 43 -0.17 7.61 -1.40
C THR A 43 -0.60 7.31 -2.83
N PHE A 44 0.35 7.43 -3.76
CA PHE A 44 0.16 7.15 -5.18
C PHE A 44 0.81 5.84 -5.58
N PHE A 45 0.06 5.05 -6.35
CA PHE A 45 0.51 3.81 -6.96
C PHE A 45 0.25 3.82 -8.47
N GLY A 46 1.06 3.10 -9.23
CA GLY A 46 0.88 2.96 -10.66
C GLY A 46 2.09 2.35 -11.34
N SER A 47 2.07 2.29 -12.67
CA SER A 47 3.14 1.70 -13.46
C SER A 47 4.46 2.45 -13.31
N ALA A 48 5.53 1.71 -13.04
CA ALA A 48 6.91 2.21 -13.09
C ALA A 48 7.43 2.42 -14.53
N ARG A 49 6.65 2.04 -15.56
CA ARG A 49 7.06 2.07 -16.97
C ARG A 49 6.45 3.20 -17.77
N MET A 50 5.65 4.06 -17.14
CA MET A 50 5.06 5.21 -17.82
C MET A 50 6.09 6.32 -18.01
N ASN A 51 6.17 6.84 -19.24
CA ASN A 51 7.04 7.94 -19.60
C ASN A 51 6.37 9.29 -19.35
N GLU A 52 7.18 10.33 -19.18
CA GLU A 52 6.68 11.69 -18.87
C GLU A 52 5.77 12.31 -19.96
N ASP A 53 5.84 11.84 -21.19
CA ASP A 53 4.94 12.28 -22.28
C ASP A 53 3.55 11.65 -22.23
N GLU A 54 3.38 10.56 -21.49
CA GLU A 54 2.13 9.81 -21.44
C GLU A 54 1.06 10.53 -20.60
N HIS A 55 -0.19 10.32 -21.00
CA HIS A 55 -1.34 10.97 -20.39
C HIS A 55 -1.41 10.78 -18.86
N TYR A 56 -1.27 9.55 -18.38
CA TYR A 56 -1.38 9.25 -16.95
C TYR A 56 -0.21 9.79 -16.13
N TYR A 57 1.00 9.88 -16.68
CA TYR A 57 2.11 10.55 -16.01
C TYR A 57 1.79 12.03 -15.79
N LYS A 58 1.36 12.73 -16.85
CA LYS A 58 0.97 14.16 -16.78
C LYS A 58 -0.16 14.38 -15.78
N LYS A 59 -1.16 13.50 -15.78
CA LYS A 59 -2.30 13.56 -14.87
C LYS A 59 -1.88 13.31 -13.41
N ALA A 60 -1.04 12.32 -13.14
CA ALA A 60 -0.53 12.05 -11.78
C ALA A 60 0.28 13.24 -11.24
N ARG A 61 1.15 13.84 -12.07
CA ARG A 61 1.92 15.03 -11.73
C ARG A 61 1.02 16.23 -11.43
N ALA A 62 0.02 16.49 -12.27
CA ALA A 62 -0.92 17.59 -12.06
C ALA A 62 -1.76 17.40 -10.78
N LEU A 63 -2.33 16.21 -10.60
CA LEU A 63 -3.14 15.87 -9.42
C LEU A 63 -2.34 16.00 -8.12
N SER A 64 -1.12 15.47 -8.07
CA SER A 64 -0.28 15.57 -6.87
C SER A 64 0.09 17.03 -6.55
N SER A 65 0.36 17.85 -7.59
CA SER A 65 0.59 19.29 -7.41
C SER A 65 -0.63 20.00 -6.84
N ARG A 66 -1.85 19.64 -7.27
CA ARG A 66 -3.10 20.18 -6.72
C ARG A 66 -3.29 19.78 -5.27
N ILE A 67 -3.05 18.52 -4.92
CA ILE A 67 -3.17 18.00 -3.55
C ILE A 67 -2.26 18.80 -2.60
N VAL A 68 -1.02 19.07 -3.01
CA VAL A 68 -0.11 19.89 -2.21
C VAL A 68 -0.60 21.33 -2.07
N LYS A 69 -0.96 21.99 -3.19
CA LYS A 69 -1.32 23.41 -3.20
C LYS A 69 -2.65 23.71 -2.51
N GLU A 70 -3.64 22.86 -2.73
CA GLU A 70 -5.02 23.11 -2.30
C GLU A 70 -5.32 22.49 -0.92
N LEU A 71 -4.74 21.33 -0.61
CA LEU A 71 -5.02 20.59 0.63
C LEU A 71 -3.87 20.60 1.64
N HIS A 72 -2.67 21.01 1.23
CA HIS A 72 -1.45 20.98 2.03
C HIS A 72 -1.10 19.59 2.56
N TYR A 73 -1.36 18.55 1.77
CA TYR A 73 -1.00 17.18 2.09
C TYR A 73 0.36 16.82 1.51
N SER A 74 1.05 15.93 2.19
CA SER A 74 2.24 15.27 1.68
C SER A 74 1.86 14.23 0.62
N VAL A 75 2.73 14.00 -0.34
CA VAL A 75 2.57 12.96 -1.36
C VAL A 75 3.57 11.86 -1.11
N MET A 76 3.09 10.62 -1.01
CA MET A 76 3.90 9.45 -0.73
C MET A 76 3.84 8.47 -1.90
N THR A 77 4.96 7.85 -2.20
CA THR A 77 5.07 6.83 -3.24
C THR A 77 6.08 5.74 -2.85
N GLY A 78 6.27 4.77 -3.74
CA GLY A 78 7.38 3.82 -3.63
C GLY A 78 8.75 4.38 -4.07
N GLY A 79 8.85 5.66 -4.44
CA GLY A 79 10.11 6.34 -4.77
C GLY A 79 10.71 5.99 -6.14
N GLY A 80 10.10 5.10 -6.93
CA GLY A 80 10.58 4.66 -8.24
C GLY A 80 10.19 5.57 -9.40
N PRO A 81 10.42 5.13 -10.66
CA PRO A 81 10.07 5.87 -11.86
C PRO A 81 8.58 5.80 -12.22
N GLY A 82 8.20 6.38 -13.32
CA GLY A 82 6.86 6.32 -13.89
C GLY A 82 5.83 7.11 -13.08
N ILE A 83 4.71 6.51 -12.73
CA ILE A 83 3.65 7.17 -11.95
C ILE A 83 4.16 7.65 -10.58
N MET A 84 5.03 6.89 -9.93
CA MET A 84 5.64 7.28 -8.65
C MET A 84 6.45 8.58 -8.82
N GLU A 85 7.30 8.62 -9.83
CA GLU A 85 8.07 9.83 -10.17
C GLU A 85 7.15 11.00 -10.53
N ALA A 86 6.12 10.77 -11.33
CA ALA A 86 5.16 11.80 -11.73
C ALA A 86 4.50 12.45 -10.49
N ALA A 87 4.05 11.63 -9.55
CA ALA A 87 3.45 12.12 -8.30
C ALA A 87 4.47 12.86 -7.42
N ASN A 88 5.66 12.30 -7.25
CA ASN A 88 6.74 12.96 -6.50
C ASN A 88 7.13 14.29 -7.16
N ARG A 89 7.26 14.33 -8.48
CA ARG A 89 7.60 15.55 -9.22
C ARG A 89 6.54 16.63 -9.05
N GLY A 90 5.27 16.30 -9.15
CA GLY A 90 4.18 17.24 -8.93
C GLY A 90 4.19 17.85 -7.53
N ALA A 91 4.44 17.03 -6.51
CA ALA A 91 4.57 17.48 -5.13
C ALA A 91 5.81 18.35 -4.91
N PHE A 92 6.96 17.95 -5.44
CA PHE A 92 8.22 18.68 -5.36
C PHE A 92 8.12 20.06 -6.02
N GLU A 93 7.58 20.14 -7.24
CA GLU A 93 7.37 21.38 -7.99
C GLU A 93 6.36 22.32 -7.30
N ALA A 94 5.45 21.76 -6.51
CA ALA A 94 4.52 22.51 -5.66
C ALA A 94 5.14 22.95 -4.32
N SER A 95 6.44 22.69 -4.11
CA SER A 95 7.15 22.95 -2.85
C SER A 95 6.55 22.24 -1.63
N GLY A 96 5.94 21.06 -1.85
CA GLY A 96 5.39 20.21 -0.80
C GLY A 96 6.32 19.06 -0.41
N ASN A 97 5.91 18.30 0.59
CA ASN A 97 6.60 17.09 0.98
C ASN A 97 6.38 15.99 -0.07
N SER A 98 7.45 15.59 -0.71
CA SER A 98 7.51 14.52 -1.71
C SER A 98 8.28 13.34 -1.14
N LEU A 99 7.56 12.27 -0.78
CA LEU A 99 8.06 11.23 0.10
C LEU A 99 8.19 9.89 -0.60
N GLY A 100 9.23 9.13 -0.22
CA GLY A 100 9.49 7.79 -0.74
C GLY A 100 9.61 6.74 0.35
N LEU A 101 8.82 5.66 0.26
CA LEU A 101 9.11 4.39 0.91
C LEU A 101 9.79 3.50 -0.12
N THR A 102 11.12 3.53 -0.17
CA THR A 102 11.90 2.92 -1.24
C THR A 102 12.26 1.47 -0.92
N ILE A 103 12.68 0.71 -1.92
CA ILE A 103 13.11 -0.67 -1.76
C ILE A 103 14.49 -0.84 -2.38
N ASP A 104 15.39 -1.47 -1.64
CA ASP A 104 16.72 -1.80 -2.14
C ASP A 104 16.62 -3.00 -3.10
N LEU A 105 16.77 -2.76 -4.40
CA LEU A 105 16.73 -3.77 -5.44
C LEU A 105 18.13 -4.05 -5.98
N PRO A 106 18.56 -5.33 -6.09
CA PRO A 106 19.94 -5.69 -6.46
C PRO A 106 20.40 -5.20 -7.83
N HIS A 107 19.50 -4.78 -8.69
CA HIS A 107 19.85 -4.58 -10.10
C HIS A 107 19.27 -3.38 -10.83
N GLU A 108 18.41 -2.50 -10.31
CA GLU A 108 17.89 -1.53 -11.28
C GLU A 108 17.15 -0.28 -10.80
N GLN A 109 16.77 -0.06 -9.60
CA GLN A 109 15.91 1.10 -9.42
C GLN A 109 16.61 2.19 -8.61
N LEU A 110 17.13 3.20 -9.32
CA LEU A 110 17.49 4.47 -8.69
C LEU A 110 16.20 5.16 -8.24
N ASP A 111 16.23 5.71 -7.03
CA ASP A 111 15.17 6.57 -6.56
C ASP A 111 14.98 7.75 -7.52
N ASN A 112 13.74 8.19 -7.69
CA ASN A 112 13.51 9.38 -8.51
C ASN A 112 14.06 10.63 -7.80
N GLN A 113 14.50 11.61 -8.60
CA GLN A 113 15.19 12.82 -8.11
C GLN A 113 14.28 13.82 -7.40
N TYR A 114 12.98 13.58 -7.33
CA TYR A 114 12.00 14.51 -6.79
C TYR A 114 11.59 14.21 -5.35
N LEU A 115 12.28 13.31 -4.66
CA LEU A 115 12.04 13.02 -3.25
C LEU A 115 12.64 14.13 -2.37
N THR A 116 11.86 14.64 -1.41
CA THR A 116 12.33 15.54 -0.38
C THR A 116 12.78 14.79 0.87
N ASP A 117 12.20 13.63 1.12
CA ASP A 117 12.58 12.70 2.21
C ASP A 117 12.21 11.27 1.85
N LYS A 118 12.92 10.28 2.42
CA LYS A 118 12.68 8.86 2.16
C LYS A 118 13.10 7.97 3.31
N VAL A 119 12.56 6.75 3.29
CA VAL A 119 13.02 5.63 4.10
C VAL A 119 13.21 4.39 3.24
N ASP A 120 14.37 3.73 3.39
CA ASP A 120 14.75 2.57 2.59
C ASP A 120 14.39 1.27 3.31
N PHE A 121 13.87 0.30 2.54
CA PHE A 121 13.51 -1.04 2.99
C PHE A 121 14.31 -2.10 2.21
N HIS A 122 14.64 -3.18 2.88
CA HIS A 122 15.19 -4.38 2.26
C HIS A 122 14.11 -5.44 1.99
N TYR A 123 13.07 -5.50 2.85
CA TYR A 123 11.98 -6.46 2.70
C TYR A 123 10.73 -5.83 2.10
N PHE A 124 10.19 -6.44 1.04
CA PHE A 124 8.94 -5.99 0.42
C PHE A 124 7.78 -5.93 1.39
N PHE A 125 7.62 -6.94 2.24
CA PHE A 125 6.48 -7.03 3.15
C PHE A 125 6.52 -5.96 4.25
N SER A 126 7.68 -5.58 4.78
CA SER A 126 7.78 -4.51 5.76
C SER A 126 7.45 -3.16 5.14
N ARG A 127 7.93 -2.91 3.92
CA ARG A 127 7.57 -1.73 3.13
C ARG A 127 6.07 -1.67 2.85
N LYS A 128 5.45 -2.77 2.37
CA LYS A 128 4.02 -2.86 2.08
C LYS A 128 3.18 -2.51 3.29
N VAL A 129 3.49 -3.10 4.45
CA VAL A 129 2.78 -2.77 5.69
C VAL A 129 2.89 -1.28 6.01
N CYS A 130 4.08 -0.69 5.93
CA CYS A 130 4.24 0.76 6.18
C CYS A 130 3.46 1.61 5.15
N LEU A 131 3.42 1.20 3.87
CA LEU A 131 2.61 1.85 2.84
C LEU A 131 1.11 1.77 3.15
N SER A 132 0.62 0.65 3.70
CA SER A 132 -0.80 0.49 4.07
C SER A 132 -1.23 1.39 5.23
N PHE A 133 -0.28 1.93 5.98
CA PHE A 133 -0.53 2.90 7.07
C PHE A 133 -0.08 4.32 6.72
N SER A 134 0.35 4.58 5.48
CA SER A 134 1.06 5.80 5.13
C SER A 134 0.16 6.99 4.78
N ALA A 135 -1.14 6.78 4.52
CA ALA A 135 -1.95 7.84 3.92
C ALA A 135 -3.41 7.85 4.39
N GLU A 136 -4.04 9.02 4.28
CA GLU A 136 -5.47 9.24 4.47
C GLU A 136 -6.29 8.81 3.25
N ALA A 137 -5.66 8.74 2.07
CA ALA A 137 -6.27 8.25 0.84
C ALA A 137 -5.21 7.60 -0.07
N TYR A 138 -5.65 6.65 -0.86
CA TYR A 138 -4.81 5.91 -1.81
C TYR A 138 -5.29 6.15 -3.23
N VAL A 139 -4.39 6.59 -4.10
CA VAL A 139 -4.66 6.89 -5.51
C VAL A 139 -3.92 5.89 -6.39
N TYR A 140 -4.65 5.16 -7.21
CA TYR A 140 -4.11 4.15 -8.10
C TYR A 140 -4.30 4.55 -9.55
N PHE A 141 -3.22 4.69 -10.27
CA PHE A 141 -3.17 4.80 -11.72
C PHE A 141 -2.99 3.42 -12.37
N PRO A 142 -3.21 3.28 -13.68
CA PRO A 142 -2.95 2.04 -14.39
C PRO A 142 -1.56 1.50 -14.12
N GLY A 143 -1.45 0.19 -13.86
CA GLY A 143 -0.18 -0.42 -13.53
C GLY A 143 -0.19 -1.94 -13.67
N GLY A 144 0.95 -2.56 -13.38
CA GLY A 144 1.14 -4.00 -13.46
C GLY A 144 0.80 -4.74 -12.16
N PHE A 145 1.36 -5.94 -12.03
CA PHE A 145 1.12 -6.81 -10.87
C PHE A 145 1.43 -6.14 -9.53
N GLY A 146 2.51 -5.35 -9.44
CA GLY A 146 2.84 -4.64 -8.19
C GLY A 146 1.77 -3.63 -7.78
N THR A 147 1.18 -2.91 -8.76
CA THR A 147 0.08 -1.97 -8.48
C THR A 147 -1.19 -2.71 -8.06
N LEU A 148 -1.53 -3.81 -8.72
CA LEU A 148 -2.68 -4.65 -8.35
C LEU A 148 -2.48 -5.32 -6.99
N ASP A 149 -1.28 -5.76 -6.67
CA ASP A 149 -0.91 -6.36 -5.38
C ASP A 149 -1.15 -5.37 -4.21
N GLU A 150 -0.68 -4.12 -4.34
CA GLU A 150 -0.93 -3.08 -3.34
C GLU A 150 -2.43 -2.69 -3.25
N PHE A 151 -3.11 -2.62 -4.40
CA PHE A 151 -4.55 -2.33 -4.43
C PHE A 151 -5.35 -3.41 -3.71
N LEU A 152 -5.13 -4.69 -4.06
CA LEU A 152 -5.88 -5.81 -3.48
C LEU A 152 -5.53 -6.03 -2.01
N GLU A 153 -4.30 -5.75 -1.57
CA GLU A 153 -3.95 -5.81 -0.16
C GLU A 153 -4.72 -4.78 0.65
N ILE A 154 -4.65 -3.49 0.27
CA ILE A 154 -5.36 -2.41 0.98
C ILE A 154 -6.86 -2.65 0.95
N LEU A 155 -7.42 -3.06 -0.19
CA LEU A 155 -8.82 -3.41 -0.34
C LEU A 155 -9.22 -4.52 0.64
N THR A 156 -8.43 -5.59 0.72
CA THR A 156 -8.67 -6.72 1.63
C THR A 156 -8.55 -6.31 3.10
N LEU A 157 -7.57 -5.49 3.45
CA LEU A 157 -7.39 -5.01 4.82
C LEU A 157 -8.56 -4.13 5.27
N ILE A 158 -9.12 -3.31 4.39
CA ILE A 158 -10.31 -2.50 4.67
C ILE A 158 -11.55 -3.39 4.75
N GLN A 159 -11.77 -4.29 3.79
CA GLN A 159 -12.88 -5.25 3.76
C GLN A 159 -12.94 -6.08 5.05
N THR A 160 -11.80 -6.52 5.53
CA THR A 160 -11.69 -7.36 6.74
C THR A 160 -11.58 -6.55 8.04
N ASN A 161 -11.70 -5.22 7.98
CA ASN A 161 -11.55 -4.30 9.11
C ASN A 161 -10.21 -4.43 9.86
N LYS A 162 -9.13 -4.74 9.15
CA LYS A 162 -7.76 -4.78 9.69
C LYS A 162 -7.11 -3.41 9.72
N ILE A 163 -7.52 -2.53 8.81
CA ILE A 163 -7.19 -1.10 8.85
C ILE A 163 -8.46 -0.27 8.80
N PRO A 164 -8.45 0.98 9.31
CA PRO A 164 -9.58 1.90 9.17
C PRO A 164 -9.92 2.14 7.69
N LYS A 165 -11.20 2.41 7.42
CA LYS A 165 -11.62 2.81 6.07
C LYS A 165 -10.89 4.08 5.66
N ALA A 166 -10.20 4.02 4.53
CA ALA A 166 -9.60 5.14 3.84
C ALA A 166 -10.06 5.11 2.37
N PRO A 167 -10.28 6.25 1.73
CA PRO A 167 -10.64 6.28 0.33
C PRO A 167 -9.61 5.57 -0.55
N ILE A 168 -10.08 4.68 -1.41
CA ILE A 168 -9.33 4.08 -2.51
C ILE A 168 -9.87 4.67 -3.79
N ILE A 169 -9.03 5.36 -4.55
CA ILE A 169 -9.40 6.09 -5.76
C ILE A 169 -8.62 5.48 -6.93
N LEU A 170 -9.37 4.99 -7.93
CA LEU A 170 -8.82 4.34 -9.11
C LEU A 170 -8.96 5.32 -10.30
N VAL A 171 -7.84 5.87 -10.75
CA VAL A 171 -7.76 6.85 -11.85
C VAL A 171 -7.40 6.12 -13.14
N GLY A 172 -8.16 6.35 -14.19
CA GLY A 172 -8.04 5.65 -15.47
C GLY A 172 -9.21 4.67 -15.66
N THR A 173 -10.40 5.21 -15.89
CA THR A 173 -11.67 4.46 -15.96
C THR A 173 -11.61 3.32 -16.97
N GLU A 174 -10.97 3.51 -18.13
CA GLU A 174 -10.84 2.45 -19.14
C GLU A 174 -10.10 1.22 -18.59
N PHE A 175 -8.99 1.44 -17.90
CA PHE A 175 -8.20 0.35 -17.31
C PHE A 175 -8.94 -0.32 -16.14
N TRP A 176 -9.45 0.48 -15.20
CA TRP A 176 -10.04 -0.05 -13.98
C TRP A 176 -11.40 -0.69 -14.18
N ASN A 177 -12.19 -0.24 -15.16
CA ASN A 177 -13.45 -0.91 -15.51
C ASN A 177 -13.21 -2.34 -16.01
N ALA A 178 -12.09 -2.62 -16.68
CA ALA A 178 -11.75 -4.00 -17.06
C ALA A 178 -11.46 -4.88 -15.84
N VAL A 179 -10.80 -4.33 -14.82
CA VAL A 179 -10.55 -5.02 -13.54
C VAL A 179 -11.87 -5.23 -12.77
N GLU A 180 -12.72 -4.21 -12.69
CA GLU A 180 -14.03 -4.33 -12.04
C GLU A 180 -14.92 -5.34 -12.77
N ASN A 181 -14.88 -5.39 -14.09
CA ASN A 181 -15.60 -6.43 -14.84
C ASN A 181 -15.13 -7.84 -14.47
N LEU A 182 -13.82 -8.05 -14.24
CA LEU A 182 -13.33 -9.32 -13.70
C LEU A 182 -13.94 -9.62 -12.32
N PHE A 183 -14.05 -8.64 -11.44
CA PHE A 183 -14.65 -8.82 -10.12
C PHE A 183 -16.13 -9.19 -10.25
N ARG A 184 -16.90 -8.49 -11.07
CA ARG A 184 -18.34 -8.75 -11.30
C ARG A 184 -18.57 -10.11 -11.96
N GLU A 185 -17.88 -10.37 -13.06
CA GLU A 185 -18.12 -11.55 -13.89
C GLU A 185 -17.51 -12.84 -13.32
N THR A 186 -16.52 -12.72 -12.44
CA THR A 186 -15.85 -13.90 -11.89
C THR A 186 -16.02 -13.98 -10.38
N LEU A 187 -15.63 -12.96 -9.61
CA LEU A 187 -15.59 -13.11 -8.16
C LEU A 187 -17.00 -13.10 -7.55
N ILE A 188 -17.87 -12.17 -7.95
CA ILE A 188 -19.26 -12.11 -7.46
C ILE A 188 -20.04 -13.32 -7.91
N LYS A 189 -19.96 -13.71 -9.20
CA LYS A 189 -20.65 -14.91 -9.71
C LYS A 189 -20.27 -16.20 -8.97
N ASN A 190 -19.00 -16.32 -8.59
CA ASN A 190 -18.52 -17.46 -7.80
C ASN A 190 -18.69 -17.27 -6.29
N LYS A 191 -19.31 -16.17 -5.84
CA LYS A 191 -19.59 -15.87 -4.42
C LYS A 191 -18.33 -15.81 -3.55
N THR A 192 -17.21 -15.37 -4.13
CA THR A 192 -15.95 -15.17 -3.41
C THR A 192 -15.83 -13.78 -2.80
N ILE A 193 -16.60 -12.82 -3.32
CA ILE A 193 -16.84 -11.49 -2.74
C ILE A 193 -18.33 -11.15 -2.85
N TYR A 194 -18.76 -10.09 -2.14
CA TYR A 194 -20.12 -9.55 -2.21
C TYR A 194 -20.18 -8.32 -3.13
N GLU A 195 -21.37 -7.97 -3.64
CA GLU A 195 -21.54 -6.78 -4.48
C GLU A 195 -21.24 -5.48 -3.72
N GLU A 196 -21.52 -5.45 -2.44
CA GLU A 196 -21.22 -4.34 -1.53
C GLU A 196 -19.73 -4.04 -1.42
N ASP A 197 -18.86 -5.03 -1.65
CA ASP A 197 -17.40 -4.86 -1.62
C ASP A 197 -16.90 -3.91 -2.73
N LEU A 198 -17.64 -3.77 -3.82
CA LEU A 198 -17.33 -2.82 -4.89
C LEU A 198 -17.51 -1.36 -4.45
N SER A 199 -18.20 -1.12 -3.33
CA SER A 199 -18.33 0.21 -2.73
C SER A 199 -17.10 0.67 -1.92
N LEU A 200 -16.10 -0.20 -1.78
CA LEU A 200 -14.88 0.10 -1.03
C LEU A 200 -13.89 0.99 -1.78
N TYR A 201 -14.10 1.18 -3.10
CA TYR A 201 -13.28 2.03 -3.94
C TYR A 201 -14.14 2.89 -4.87
N THR A 202 -13.54 3.92 -5.45
CA THR A 202 -14.17 4.79 -6.45
C THR A 202 -13.34 4.82 -7.71
N ILE A 203 -13.95 4.52 -8.87
CA ILE A 203 -13.32 4.66 -10.19
C ILE A 203 -13.74 6.00 -10.76
N THR A 204 -12.78 6.90 -11.01
CA THR A 204 -13.07 8.22 -11.58
C THR A 204 -11.85 8.85 -12.24
N ASP A 205 -12.08 9.61 -13.31
CA ASP A 205 -11.09 10.46 -13.96
C ASP A 205 -11.32 11.95 -13.66
N ASP A 206 -12.35 12.29 -12.92
CA ASP A 206 -12.68 13.65 -12.51
C ASP A 206 -11.79 14.10 -11.35
N GLU A 207 -10.86 15.03 -11.63
CA GLU A 207 -9.92 15.52 -10.62
C GLU A 207 -10.61 16.29 -9.49
N ASP A 208 -11.70 17.00 -9.74
CA ASP A 208 -12.40 17.75 -8.71
C ASP A 208 -13.12 16.78 -7.76
N GLN A 209 -13.71 15.71 -8.30
CA GLN A 209 -14.25 14.63 -7.49
C GLN A 209 -13.16 13.96 -6.64
N ILE A 210 -11.97 13.70 -7.20
CA ILE A 210 -10.83 13.14 -6.46
C ILE A 210 -10.45 14.05 -5.30
N MET A 211 -10.33 15.36 -5.56
CA MET A 211 -9.98 16.36 -4.54
C MET A 211 -11.00 16.40 -3.40
N GLU A 212 -12.30 16.37 -3.71
CA GLU A 212 -13.36 16.36 -2.70
C GLU A 212 -13.35 15.05 -1.88
N ILE A 213 -13.09 13.90 -2.48
CA ILE A 213 -12.96 12.62 -1.76
C ILE A 213 -11.78 12.68 -0.79
N ILE A 214 -10.61 13.17 -1.22
CA ILE A 214 -9.42 13.29 -0.37
C ILE A 214 -9.67 14.28 0.78
N LYS A 215 -10.27 15.42 0.49
CA LYS A 215 -10.59 16.45 1.48
C LYS A 215 -11.57 15.98 2.55
N ALA A 216 -12.52 15.12 2.16
CA ALA A 216 -13.50 14.52 3.07
C ALA A 216 -12.94 13.35 3.89
N ALA A 217 -11.75 12.83 3.53
CA ALA A 217 -11.16 11.71 4.23
C ALA A 217 -10.86 12.05 5.70
N PRO A 218 -11.17 11.16 6.65
CA PRO A 218 -10.84 11.39 8.04
C PRO A 218 -9.33 11.42 8.21
N ILE A 219 -8.80 12.44 8.87
CA ILE A 219 -7.38 12.50 9.21
C ILE A 219 -7.11 11.41 10.24
N ARG A 220 -6.22 10.49 9.90
CA ARG A 220 -5.73 9.50 10.85
C ARG A 220 -4.83 10.21 11.87
N LEU A 221 -5.38 10.47 13.06
CA LEU A 221 -4.64 11.04 14.19
C LEU A 221 -3.64 10.02 14.72
N GLY A 222 -2.55 9.86 14.00
CA GLY A 222 -1.44 8.98 14.35
C GLY A 222 -1.82 7.51 14.35
N LEU A 223 -0.83 6.66 14.28
CA LEU A 223 -0.96 5.23 14.54
C LEU A 223 -1.21 5.03 16.05
N LYS A 224 -2.42 5.35 16.52
CA LYS A 224 -2.78 5.02 17.90
C LYS A 224 -2.85 3.50 18.01
N PHE A 225 -1.87 2.93 18.71
CA PHE A 225 -1.94 1.53 19.12
C PHE A 225 -3.22 1.35 19.95
N ASN A 226 -4.14 0.57 19.44
CA ASN A 226 -5.35 0.22 20.18
C ASN A 226 -5.09 -1.08 20.93
N GLU A 227 -4.71 -0.97 22.21
CA GLU A 227 -4.42 -2.12 23.06
C GLU A 227 -5.53 -3.18 23.05
N ASN A 228 -6.76 -2.81 22.75
CA ASN A 228 -7.88 -3.75 22.72
C ASN A 228 -8.06 -4.43 21.36
N ALA A 229 -7.71 -3.75 20.25
CA ALA A 229 -7.78 -4.31 18.91
C ALA A 229 -6.53 -5.13 18.55
N ASP A 230 -5.37 -4.73 19.10
CA ASP A 230 -4.07 -5.33 18.81
C ASP A 230 -3.65 -6.40 19.83
N LYS A 231 -4.48 -6.66 20.86
CA LYS A 231 -4.25 -7.83 21.71
C LYS A 231 -4.43 -9.10 20.89
N PRO A 232 -3.44 -10.01 20.90
CA PRO A 232 -3.65 -11.35 20.34
C PRO A 232 -4.92 -11.90 20.96
N SER A 233 -5.87 -12.34 20.14
CA SER A 233 -7.04 -13.06 20.65
C SER A 233 -6.49 -14.19 21.54
N ASN A 234 -6.78 -14.14 22.84
CA ASN A 234 -6.48 -15.25 23.72
C ASN A 234 -7.20 -16.45 23.12
N ASN A 235 -6.46 -17.30 22.43
CA ASN A 235 -6.94 -18.57 21.96
C ASN A 235 -7.42 -19.31 23.19
N GLN A 236 -8.71 -19.27 23.42
CA GLN A 236 -9.34 -20.28 24.27
C GLN A 236 -8.87 -21.61 23.71
N LYS A 237 -8.20 -22.41 24.54
CA LYS A 237 -7.86 -23.80 24.20
C LYS A 237 -9.07 -24.40 23.52
N PRO A 238 -8.92 -25.10 22.39
CA PRO A 238 -10.06 -25.73 21.72
C PRO A 238 -10.74 -26.66 22.72
N GLN A 239 -11.90 -26.23 23.18
CA GLN A 239 -12.83 -27.16 23.82
C GLN A 239 -13.38 -28.03 22.70
N ASN A 240 -12.91 -29.28 22.69
CA ASN A 240 -13.48 -30.40 21.93
C ASN A 240 -13.98 -30.11 20.49
N GLY A 241 -13.09 -30.35 19.54
CA GLY A 241 -13.51 -30.93 18.27
C GLY A 241 -14.12 -30.02 17.20
N HIS A 242 -14.27 -28.71 17.40
CA HIS A 242 -14.71 -27.80 16.36
C HIS A 242 -13.58 -26.83 15.99
N ASN A 243 -13.04 -26.97 14.78
CA ASN A 243 -12.06 -26.05 14.20
C ASN A 243 -12.78 -24.80 13.69
N PRO A 244 -12.75 -23.66 14.39
CA PRO A 244 -13.47 -22.45 13.95
C PRO A 244 -12.91 -21.86 12.65
N LEU A 245 -11.64 -22.16 12.33
CA LEU A 245 -11.04 -21.77 11.06
C LEU A 245 -11.62 -22.57 9.88
N GLY A 246 -11.95 -23.83 10.06
CA GLY A 246 -12.58 -24.66 9.01
C GLY A 246 -13.96 -24.16 8.58
N SER A 247 -14.70 -23.49 9.47
CA SER A 247 -16.00 -22.90 9.13
C SER A 247 -15.86 -21.53 8.42
N LEU A 248 -14.81 -20.77 8.75
CA LEU A 248 -14.51 -19.49 8.10
C LEU A 248 -13.98 -19.73 6.68
N PHE A 249 -13.05 -20.66 6.50
CA PHE A 249 -12.53 -21.04 5.18
C PHE A 249 -13.62 -21.66 4.28
N LYS A 250 -14.58 -22.42 4.84
CA LYS A 250 -15.75 -22.89 4.10
C LYS A 250 -16.70 -21.75 3.68
N LYS A 251 -16.75 -20.64 4.43
CA LYS A 251 -17.56 -19.48 4.07
C LYS A 251 -16.89 -18.56 3.02
N ILE A 252 -15.57 -18.56 2.92
CA ILE A 252 -14.81 -17.71 1.99
C ILE A 252 -14.19 -18.48 0.83
N GLY A 253 -14.52 -19.78 0.65
CA GLY A 253 -14.16 -20.56 -0.55
C GLY A 253 -12.68 -20.90 -0.70
N TRP A 254 -11.93 -21.07 0.40
CA TRP A 254 -10.57 -21.62 0.45
C TRP A 254 -10.58 -23.03 1.04
#